data_66f40174d6f58cf2cd1f2941387f5747
#
_entry.id   66f40174d6f58cf2cd1f2941387f5747
#
_cell.length_a   1.000
_cell.length_b   1.000
_cell.length_c   1.000
_cell.angle_alpha   90.00
_cell.angle_beta   90.00
_cell.angle_gamma   90.00
#
_symmetry.space_group_name_H-M   'P 1'
#
loop_
_entity.id
_entity.type
_entity.pdbx_description
1 polymer ?
#
loop_
_entity_poly.entity_id
_entity_poly.type
_entity_poly.pdbx_seq_one_letter_code
_entity_poly.pdbx_strand_id
1 'polypeptide(L)'
;MSTFMAKKGEVERKWYIIDAAGKPLGRVAAQAAVLLRGKHKPTYTPHVDCGDHVIIINCEKAVLTGSKLTQKKWQRHTGYVGHLKETRYDTLMATKPTKAMELAVKGMIPDNSIGRDALLRLRLFAGAEHIHEAQKPEAWDM
;
A
#
# COMPACT_ATOMS: atom_id res chain seq x y z
N MET A 1 -6.95 -15.24 33.70
CA MET A 1 -6.91 -14.07 32.79
C MET A 1 -6.87 -14.53 31.35
N SER A 2 -7.76 -14.03 30.52
CA SER A 2 -7.73 -14.30 29.07
C SER A 2 -7.29 -13.03 28.34
N THR A 3 -6.42 -13.18 27.33
CA THR A 3 -6.08 -12.08 26.43
C THR A 3 -7.21 -11.87 25.41
N PHE A 4 -7.41 -10.62 24.99
CA PHE A 4 -8.36 -10.28 23.94
C PHE A 4 -7.93 -10.91 22.61
N MET A 5 -8.86 -11.55 21.93
CA MET A 5 -8.70 -12.08 20.57
C MET A 5 -9.83 -11.53 19.70
N ALA A 6 -9.47 -10.85 18.62
CA ALA A 6 -10.45 -10.32 17.67
C ALA A 6 -11.20 -11.47 16.97
N LYS A 7 -12.49 -11.26 16.72
CA LYS A 7 -13.31 -12.17 15.90
C LYS A 7 -13.59 -11.53 14.54
N LYS A 8 -13.62 -12.35 13.52
CA LYS A 8 -13.75 -11.90 12.13
C LYS A 8 -14.99 -11.01 11.87
N GLY A 9 -16.08 -11.22 12.57
CA GLY A 9 -17.32 -10.44 12.41
C GLY A 9 -17.41 -9.17 13.25
N GLU A 10 -16.49 -8.95 14.19
CA GLU A 10 -16.52 -7.84 15.16
C GLU A 10 -15.50 -6.74 14.83
N VAL A 11 -14.74 -6.87 13.73
CA VAL A 11 -13.72 -5.89 13.36
C VAL A 11 -14.35 -4.68 12.71
N GLU A 12 -14.26 -3.52 13.37
CA GLU A 12 -14.62 -2.23 12.80
C GLU A 12 -13.51 -1.73 11.89
N ARG A 13 -13.86 -1.29 10.67
CA ARG A 13 -12.93 -0.79 9.67
C ARG A 13 -13.19 0.68 9.39
N LYS A 14 -12.12 1.47 9.44
CA LYS A 14 -12.11 2.88 9.06
C LYS A 14 -11.48 3.07 7.69
N TRP A 15 -11.67 4.25 7.14
CA TRP A 15 -11.04 4.68 5.91
C TRP A 15 -10.05 5.78 6.21
N TYR A 16 -8.81 5.60 5.75
CA TYR A 16 -7.74 6.58 5.87
C TYR A 16 -7.25 7.04 4.52
N ILE A 17 -6.92 8.32 4.43
CA ILE A 17 -6.31 8.91 3.24
C ILE A 17 -4.91 9.40 3.56
N ILE A 18 -3.96 9.03 2.71
CA ILE A 18 -2.54 9.43 2.80
C ILE A 18 -2.18 10.23 1.56
N ASP A 19 -1.62 11.41 1.74
CA ASP A 19 -1.06 12.20 0.65
C ASP A 19 0.41 11.84 0.45
N ALA A 20 0.75 11.36 -0.75
CA ALA A 20 2.11 10.97 -1.13
C ALA A 20 2.93 12.11 -1.74
N ALA A 21 2.34 13.29 -1.96
CA ALA A 21 3.03 14.41 -2.60
C ALA A 21 4.29 14.84 -1.83
N GLY A 22 5.44 14.83 -2.50
CA GLY A 22 6.72 15.23 -1.93
C GLY A 22 7.29 14.30 -0.86
N LYS A 23 6.63 13.18 -0.57
CA LYS A 23 7.07 12.20 0.43
C LYS A 23 7.78 11.01 -0.22
N PRO A 24 8.78 10.41 0.45
CA PRO A 24 9.43 9.21 -0.06
C PRO A 24 8.45 8.05 -0.23
N LEU A 25 8.42 7.47 -1.44
CA LEU A 25 7.49 6.38 -1.79
C LEU A 25 7.52 5.22 -0.79
N GLY A 26 8.70 4.81 -0.34
CA GLY A 26 8.85 3.71 0.61
C GLY A 26 8.29 4.02 2.00
N ARG A 27 8.39 5.27 2.46
CA ARG A 27 7.82 5.68 3.76
C ARG A 27 6.30 5.73 3.73
N VAL A 28 5.72 6.25 2.64
CA VAL A 28 4.28 6.22 2.41
C VAL A 28 3.77 4.77 2.39
N ALA A 29 4.46 3.90 1.66
CA ALA A 29 4.11 2.49 1.59
C ALA A 29 4.19 1.78 2.95
N ALA A 30 5.18 2.12 3.79
CA ALA A 30 5.31 1.56 5.13
C ALA A 30 4.13 1.92 6.04
N GLN A 31 3.71 3.19 6.03
CA GLN A 31 2.54 3.64 6.79
C GLN A 31 1.25 2.95 6.30
N ALA A 32 1.06 2.90 4.98
CA ALA A 32 -0.07 2.20 4.38
C ALA A 32 -0.11 0.71 4.79
N ALA A 33 1.04 0.03 4.81
CA ALA A 33 1.13 -1.36 5.23
C ALA A 33 0.75 -1.56 6.70
N VAL A 34 1.15 -0.65 7.59
CA VAL A 34 0.75 -0.68 9.02
C VAL A 34 -0.76 -0.57 9.17
N LEU A 35 -1.40 0.37 8.46
CA LEU A 35 -2.85 0.56 8.48
C LEU A 35 -3.61 -0.63 7.89
N LEU A 36 -3.15 -1.15 6.75
CA LEU A 36 -3.75 -2.31 6.08
C LEU A 36 -3.68 -3.59 6.91
N ARG A 37 -2.62 -3.75 7.71
CA ARG A 37 -2.49 -4.87 8.66
C ARG A 37 -3.24 -4.65 9.95
N GLY A 38 -3.58 -3.41 10.30
CA GLY A 38 -4.24 -3.05 11.55
C GLY A 38 -3.30 -3.01 12.76
N LYS A 39 -1.98 -2.90 12.54
CA LYS A 39 -0.98 -2.85 13.62
C LYS A 39 -1.06 -1.59 14.49
N HIS A 40 -1.74 -0.55 14.03
CA HIS A 40 -2.02 0.67 14.80
C HIS A 40 -3.12 0.48 15.85
N LYS A 41 -3.90 -0.61 15.77
CA LYS A 41 -4.99 -0.90 16.69
C LYS A 41 -4.51 -1.69 17.91
N PRO A 42 -4.95 -1.35 19.13
CA PRO A 42 -4.65 -2.16 20.32
C PRO A 42 -5.29 -3.57 20.28
N THR A 43 -6.34 -3.73 19.47
CA THR A 43 -7.05 -4.99 19.24
C THR A 43 -6.42 -5.88 18.18
N TYR A 44 -5.24 -5.53 17.67
CA TYR A 44 -4.55 -6.30 16.64
C TYR A 44 -4.36 -7.78 17.06
N THR A 45 -4.81 -8.69 16.20
CA THR A 45 -4.66 -10.12 16.37
C THR A 45 -4.03 -10.72 15.11
N PRO A 46 -2.87 -11.42 15.20
CA PRO A 46 -2.13 -11.85 14.01
C PRO A 46 -2.86 -12.80 13.08
N HIS A 47 -3.75 -13.64 13.60
CA HIS A 47 -4.50 -14.63 12.81
C HIS A 47 -5.84 -14.12 12.27
N VAL A 48 -6.23 -12.89 12.62
CA VAL A 48 -7.45 -12.24 12.15
C VAL A 48 -7.10 -10.99 11.37
N ASP A 49 -7.80 -10.74 10.27
CA ASP A 49 -7.63 -9.54 9.48
C ASP A 49 -8.31 -8.34 10.16
N CYS A 50 -7.50 -7.55 10.87
CA CYS A 50 -7.94 -6.37 11.65
C CYS A 50 -7.71 -5.03 10.92
N GLY A 51 -7.20 -5.05 9.69
CA GLY A 51 -6.79 -3.84 8.96
C GLY A 51 -7.94 -2.94 8.50
N ASP A 52 -7.58 -1.72 8.16
CA ASP A 52 -8.47 -0.68 7.65
C ASP A 52 -8.35 -0.50 6.14
N HIS A 53 -9.22 0.34 5.57
CA HIS A 53 -9.11 0.77 4.19
C HIS A 53 -8.14 1.94 4.07
N VAL A 54 -7.29 1.93 3.04
CA VAL A 54 -6.31 2.99 2.81
C VAL A 54 -6.44 3.52 1.39
N ILE A 55 -6.54 4.83 1.28
CA ILE A 55 -6.49 5.58 0.04
C ILE A 55 -5.16 6.32 -0.01
N ILE A 56 -4.40 6.19 -1.09
CA ILE A 56 -3.19 6.99 -1.32
C ILE A 56 -3.44 7.86 -2.55
N ILE A 57 -3.31 9.15 -2.38
CA ILE A 57 -3.43 10.16 -3.44
C ILE A 57 -2.07 10.72 -3.84
N ASN A 58 -2.01 11.40 -4.97
CA ASN A 58 -0.79 12.02 -5.51
C ASN A 58 0.39 11.04 -5.70
N CYS A 59 0.11 9.80 -6.10
CA CYS A 59 1.17 8.81 -6.32
C CYS A 59 2.21 9.26 -7.36
N GLU A 60 1.85 10.08 -8.34
CA GLU A 60 2.74 10.64 -9.36
C GLU A 60 3.79 11.59 -8.76
N LYS A 61 3.45 12.25 -7.65
CA LYS A 61 4.31 13.23 -6.96
C LYS A 61 5.15 12.61 -5.84
N ALA A 62 5.06 11.30 -5.65
CA ALA A 62 5.90 10.59 -4.69
C ALA A 62 7.37 10.62 -5.11
N VAL A 63 8.26 10.80 -4.14
CA VAL A 63 9.70 10.97 -4.39
C VAL A 63 10.43 9.65 -4.24
N LEU A 64 11.34 9.36 -5.16
CA LEU A 64 12.34 8.31 -5.06
C LEU A 64 13.70 8.93 -4.75
N THR A 65 14.28 8.59 -3.62
CA THR A 65 15.55 9.17 -3.16
C THR A 65 16.76 8.55 -3.84
N GLY A 66 17.87 9.32 -3.96
CA GLY A 66 19.10 8.86 -4.58
C GLY A 66 18.92 8.56 -6.08
N SER A 67 19.65 7.58 -6.57
CA SER A 67 19.62 7.15 -7.98
C SER A 67 18.59 6.06 -8.30
N LYS A 68 17.57 5.88 -7.46
CA LYS A 68 16.55 4.83 -7.65
C LYS A 68 15.77 4.97 -8.95
N LEU A 69 15.51 6.19 -9.41
CA LEU A 69 14.82 6.41 -10.69
C LEU A 69 15.54 5.74 -11.87
N THR A 70 16.87 5.78 -11.88
CA THR A 70 17.67 5.24 -12.97
C THR A 70 18.14 3.82 -12.76
N GLN A 71 18.44 3.45 -11.53
CA GLN A 71 19.03 2.15 -11.20
C GLN A 71 18.01 1.09 -10.80
N LYS A 72 16.93 1.47 -10.09
CA LYS A 72 15.92 0.52 -9.66
C LYS A 72 15.06 0.07 -10.82
N LYS A 73 14.86 -1.24 -10.93
CA LYS A 73 14.05 -1.87 -11.96
C LYS A 73 12.95 -2.72 -11.35
N TRP A 74 11.79 -2.70 -11.96
CA TRP A 74 10.74 -3.68 -11.70
C TRP A 74 10.95 -4.85 -12.65
N GLN A 75 11.22 -6.02 -12.09
CA GLN A 75 11.48 -7.25 -12.81
C GLN A 75 10.31 -8.21 -12.70
N ARG A 76 9.94 -8.83 -13.80
CA ARG A 76 8.95 -9.91 -13.84
C ARG A 76 9.38 -10.96 -14.85
N HIS A 77 9.16 -12.23 -14.54
CA HIS A 77 9.46 -13.34 -15.43
C HIS A 77 8.16 -13.92 -15.99
N THR A 78 8.14 -14.25 -17.30
CA THR A 78 6.94 -14.79 -17.97
C THR A 78 6.74 -16.29 -17.78
N GLY A 79 7.72 -17.01 -17.23
CA GLY A 79 7.74 -18.46 -17.07
C GLY A 79 8.52 -19.20 -18.17
N TYR A 80 8.81 -18.55 -19.31
CA TYR A 80 9.66 -19.12 -20.36
C TYR A 80 11.14 -18.80 -20.13
N VAL A 81 12.03 -19.67 -20.57
CA VAL A 81 13.48 -19.47 -20.45
C VAL A 81 13.91 -18.18 -21.17
N GLY A 82 14.69 -17.34 -20.47
CA GLY A 82 15.22 -16.09 -21.02
C GLY A 82 14.21 -14.93 -21.13
N HIS A 83 12.99 -15.08 -20.63
CA HIS A 83 11.94 -14.04 -20.73
C HIS A 83 11.79 -13.23 -19.44
N LEU A 84 12.89 -12.68 -18.94
CA LEU A 84 12.87 -11.66 -17.88
C LEU A 84 12.52 -10.30 -18.47
N LYS A 85 11.43 -9.70 -18.01
CA LYS A 85 11.03 -8.33 -18.39
C LYS A 85 11.43 -7.36 -17.29
N GLU A 86 12.12 -6.30 -17.67
CA GLU A 86 12.58 -5.24 -16.77
C GLU A 86 11.99 -3.90 -17.19
N THR A 87 11.52 -3.14 -16.21
CA THR A 87 11.05 -1.74 -16.41
C THR A 87 11.76 -0.85 -15.40
N ARG A 88 12.44 0.19 -15.86
CA ARG A 88 13.08 1.16 -14.97
C ARG A 88 12.02 1.98 -14.23
N TYR A 89 12.36 2.42 -13.01
CA TYR A 89 11.41 3.18 -12.21
C TYR A 89 11.12 4.59 -12.74
N ASP A 90 12.02 5.21 -13.51
CA ASP A 90 11.73 6.45 -14.22
C ASP A 90 10.54 6.29 -15.19
N THR A 91 10.59 5.26 -16.02
CA THR A 91 9.51 4.90 -16.95
C THR A 91 8.24 4.48 -16.22
N LEU A 92 8.38 3.71 -15.15
CA LEU A 92 7.23 3.24 -14.36
C LEU A 92 6.50 4.39 -13.67
N MET A 93 7.23 5.33 -13.08
CA MET A 93 6.64 6.53 -12.46
C MET A 93 5.99 7.46 -13.48
N ALA A 94 6.54 7.58 -14.67
CA ALA A 94 5.97 8.39 -15.74
C ALA A 94 4.69 7.80 -16.33
N THR A 95 4.63 6.48 -16.47
CA THR A 95 3.50 5.78 -17.12
C THR A 95 2.45 5.27 -16.14
N LYS A 96 2.88 4.66 -15.04
CA LYS A 96 1.99 3.98 -14.06
C LYS A 96 2.46 4.20 -12.62
N PRO A 97 2.37 5.42 -12.08
CA PRO A 97 2.81 5.72 -10.71
C PRO A 97 2.06 4.93 -9.64
N THR A 98 0.78 4.64 -9.86
CA THR A 98 -0.01 3.80 -8.96
C THR A 98 0.56 2.38 -8.86
N LYS A 99 1.10 1.84 -9.96
CA LYS A 99 1.74 0.51 -9.94
C LYS A 99 3.03 0.50 -9.13
N ALA A 100 3.82 1.55 -9.19
CA ALA A 100 5.02 1.69 -8.37
C ALA A 100 4.68 1.69 -6.87
N MET A 101 3.64 2.42 -6.47
CA MET A 101 3.17 2.44 -5.08
C MET A 101 2.59 1.08 -4.66
N GLU A 102 1.79 0.45 -5.51
CA GLU A 102 1.23 -0.88 -5.25
C GLU A 102 2.33 -1.91 -4.97
N LEU A 103 3.38 -1.94 -5.80
CA LEU A 103 4.51 -2.86 -5.64
C LEU A 103 5.26 -2.61 -4.32
N ALA A 104 5.42 -1.35 -3.93
CA ALA A 104 6.06 -1.00 -2.66
C ALA A 104 5.23 -1.49 -1.46
N VAL A 105 3.92 -1.25 -1.46
CA VAL A 105 3.02 -1.72 -0.39
C VAL A 105 2.95 -3.25 -0.35
N LYS A 106 2.82 -3.89 -1.52
CA LYS A 106 2.78 -5.36 -1.62
C LYS A 106 4.03 -6.01 -1.03
N GLY A 107 5.20 -5.44 -1.28
CA GLY A 107 6.48 -5.94 -0.72
C GLY A 107 6.58 -5.80 0.80
N MET A 108 5.77 -4.94 1.43
CA MET A 108 5.76 -4.69 2.88
C MET A 108 4.64 -5.46 3.62
N ILE A 109 3.76 -6.11 2.89
CA ILE A 109 2.68 -6.93 3.45
C ILE A 109 3.08 -8.41 3.31
N PRO A 110 2.85 -9.25 4.34
CA PRO A 110 3.12 -10.68 4.27
C PRO A 110 2.38 -11.36 3.11
N ASP A 111 3.05 -12.27 2.42
CA ASP A 111 2.46 -13.04 1.31
C ASP A 111 1.69 -14.26 1.85
N ASN A 112 0.52 -13.99 2.41
CA ASN A 112 -0.42 -14.99 2.90
C ASN A 112 -1.86 -14.59 2.57
N SER A 113 -2.84 -15.40 2.94
CA SER A 113 -4.26 -15.11 2.68
C SER A 113 -4.71 -13.77 3.28
N ILE A 114 -4.33 -13.48 4.52
CA ILE A 114 -4.66 -12.22 5.21
C ILE A 114 -4.01 -11.02 4.50
N GLY A 115 -2.76 -11.17 4.06
CA GLY A 115 -2.05 -10.12 3.30
C GLY A 115 -2.69 -9.83 1.95
N ARG A 116 -3.13 -10.85 1.23
CA ARG A 116 -3.87 -10.68 -0.03
C ARG A 116 -5.20 -9.97 0.16
N ASP A 117 -5.94 -10.32 1.20
CA ASP A 117 -7.20 -9.65 1.57
C ASP A 117 -6.94 -8.18 1.98
N ALA A 118 -5.85 -7.92 2.69
CA ALA A 118 -5.44 -6.56 3.05
C ALA A 118 -5.16 -5.69 1.81
N LEU A 119 -4.48 -6.24 0.79
CA LEU A 119 -4.22 -5.52 -0.45
C LEU A 119 -5.48 -5.13 -1.23
N LEU A 120 -6.57 -5.88 -1.11
CA LEU A 120 -7.86 -5.52 -1.73
C LEU A 120 -8.46 -4.24 -1.13
N ARG A 121 -8.04 -3.83 0.06
CA ARG A 121 -8.49 -2.59 0.71
C ARG A 121 -7.63 -1.37 0.39
N LEU A 122 -6.58 -1.55 -0.40
CA LEU A 122 -5.74 -0.45 -0.88
C LEU A 122 -6.37 0.19 -2.12
N ARG A 123 -6.48 1.52 -2.11
CA ARG A 123 -6.93 2.33 -3.24
C ARG A 123 -5.86 3.35 -3.58
N LEU A 124 -5.47 3.41 -4.85
CA LEU A 124 -4.35 4.24 -5.32
C LEU A 124 -4.84 5.17 -6.41
N PHE A 125 -4.50 6.45 -6.29
CA PHE A 125 -4.82 7.48 -7.26
C PHE A 125 -3.55 8.26 -7.64
N ALA A 126 -3.37 8.47 -8.93
CA ALA A 126 -2.21 9.22 -9.44
C ALA A 126 -2.27 10.69 -9.04
N GLY A 127 -3.44 11.31 -9.18
CA GLY A 127 -3.70 12.72 -8.82
C GLY A 127 -4.26 12.87 -7.40
N ALA A 128 -4.75 14.09 -7.12
CA ALA A 128 -5.32 14.46 -5.82
C ALA A 128 -6.78 14.01 -5.64
N GLU A 129 -7.49 13.74 -6.73
CA GLU A 129 -8.91 13.40 -6.68
C GLU A 129 -9.12 11.91 -6.45
N HIS A 130 -10.14 11.57 -5.66
CA HIS A 130 -10.56 10.20 -5.41
C HIS A 130 -12.10 10.09 -5.42
N ILE A 131 -12.61 8.89 -5.64
CA ILE A 131 -14.06 8.62 -5.78
C ILE A 131 -14.71 8.15 -4.47
N HIS A 132 -14.00 8.18 -3.35
CA HIS A 132 -14.43 7.59 -2.07
C HIS A 132 -14.87 8.64 -1.04
N GLU A 133 -15.53 9.72 -1.47
CA GLU A 133 -16.03 10.77 -0.57
C GLU A 133 -17.15 10.26 0.38
N ALA A 134 -17.99 9.37 -0.11
CA ALA A 134 -19.10 8.80 0.67
C ALA A 134 -18.62 8.02 1.90
N GLN A 135 -17.42 7.46 1.87
CA GLN A 135 -16.81 6.73 2.98
C GLN A 135 -16.21 7.64 4.05
N LYS A 136 -16.18 8.96 3.82
CA LYS A 136 -15.62 9.97 4.74
C LYS A 136 -14.24 9.58 5.28
N PRO A 137 -13.22 9.45 4.42
CA PRO A 137 -11.90 9.03 4.86
C PRO A 137 -11.27 10.07 5.79
N GLU A 138 -10.64 9.60 6.87
CA GLU A 138 -9.88 10.42 7.81
C GLU A 138 -8.47 10.63 7.27
N ALA A 139 -7.94 11.86 7.35
CA ALA A 139 -6.56 12.14 6.97
C ALA A 139 -5.60 11.46 7.94
N TRP A 140 -4.58 10.80 7.39
CA TRP A 140 -3.50 10.20 8.17
C TRP A 140 -2.22 11.01 7.99
N ASP A 141 -1.77 11.65 9.07
CA ASP A 141 -0.53 12.41 9.08
C ASP A 141 0.68 11.48 9.28
N MET A 142 1.76 11.75 8.53
CA MET A 142 3.01 11.00 8.55
C MET A 142 4.13 11.79 9.20
#